data_d8d359d3ad4a033a56d499077e2aed0f
#
_entry.id   d8d359d3ad4a033a56d499077e2aed0f
#
_cell.length_a   1.000
_cell.length_b   1.000
_cell.length_c   1.000
_cell.angle_alpha   90.00
_cell.angle_beta   90.00
_cell.angle_gamma   90.00
#
_symmetry.space_group_name_H-M   'P 1'
#
loop_
_entity.id
_entity.type
_entity.pdbx_description
1 polymer ?
#
loop_
_entity_poly.entity_id
_entity_poly.type
_entity_poly.pdbx_seq_one_letter_code
_entity_poly.pdbx_strand_id
1 'polypeptide(L)'
;MHYKILTFLLFIILNSCVTTPVEKKDSSTTPKSYFLNKGFTLVYNEELYKEKLVKGKIEDRSLTIFQKNLKKNTKVKITNLINSKYIIANVGKKVEYPYFYNSVISFRIS
;
A
#
# COMPACT_ATOMS: atom_id res chain seq x y z
N MET A 1 -49.73 16.40 -41.99
CA MET A 1 -49.33 17.05 -40.75
C MET A 1 -49.01 16.09 -39.66
N HIS A 2 -49.64 14.97 -39.59
CA HIS A 2 -49.35 14.06 -38.51
C HIS A 2 -47.94 13.47 -38.57
N TYR A 3 -47.44 13.33 -39.74
CA TYR A 3 -46.12 12.76 -39.87
C TYR A 3 -45.04 13.70 -39.36
N LYS A 4 -45.29 14.94 -39.32
CA LYS A 4 -44.31 15.88 -38.76
C LYS A 4 -44.18 15.71 -37.27
N ILE A 5 -45.26 15.47 -36.62
CA ILE A 5 -45.26 15.26 -35.17
C ILE A 5 -44.57 13.93 -34.87
N LEU A 6 -44.85 12.97 -35.68
CA LEU A 6 -44.23 11.68 -35.51
C LEU A 6 -42.72 11.73 -35.67
N THR A 7 -42.27 12.47 -36.64
CA THR A 7 -40.86 12.64 -36.87
C THR A 7 -40.18 13.34 -35.66
N PHE A 8 -40.86 14.29 -35.12
CA PHE A 8 -40.37 15.02 -33.98
C PHE A 8 -40.28 14.09 -32.78
N LEU A 9 -41.24 13.27 -32.56
CA LEU A 9 -41.22 12.35 -31.47
C LEU A 9 -40.10 11.33 -31.60
N LEU A 10 -39.88 10.86 -32.78
CA LEU A 10 -38.79 9.95 -33.01
C LEU A 10 -37.45 10.58 -32.71
N PHE A 11 -37.31 11.84 -33.02
CA PHE A 11 -36.10 12.54 -32.77
C PHE A 11 -35.80 12.64 -31.28
N ILE A 12 -36.81 12.86 -30.50
CA ILE A 12 -36.65 12.95 -29.05
C ILE A 12 -36.20 11.60 -28.49
N ILE A 13 -36.73 10.54 -28.98
CA ILE A 13 -36.36 9.21 -28.50
C ILE A 13 -34.88 8.92 -28.77
N LEU A 14 -34.39 9.35 -29.89
CA LEU A 14 -33.00 9.14 -30.20
C LEU A 14 -32.07 9.88 -29.25
N ASN A 15 -32.49 11.03 -28.82
CA ASN A 15 -31.67 11.79 -27.91
C ASN A 15 -31.51 11.11 -26.56
N SER A 16 -32.51 10.43 -26.13
CA SER A 16 -32.44 9.80 -24.82
C SER A 16 -31.45 8.66 -24.80
N CYS A 17 -31.12 8.11 -25.90
CA CYS A 17 -30.20 7.01 -25.91
C CYS A 17 -28.77 7.43 -25.62
N VAL A 18 -28.52 8.68 -25.75
CA VAL A 18 -27.16 9.13 -25.67
C VAL A 18 -26.57 9.12 -24.29
N THR A 19 -27.44 9.04 -23.38
CA THR A 19 -26.89 9.21 -22.12
C THR A 19 -26.27 8.13 -21.54
N THR A 20 -25.68 7.60 -21.74
CA THR A 20 -25.13 6.59 -21.13
C THR A 20 -24.17 6.77 -20.35
N PRO A 21 -23.80 6.58 -19.80
CA PRO A 21 -22.87 6.80 -19.12
C PRO A 21 -22.03 6.23 -18.55
N VAL A 22 -21.65 6.15 -18.52
CA VAL A 22 -20.84 5.72 -18.07
C VAL A 22 -20.26 5.61 -17.09
N GLU A 23 -20.00 5.65 -16.65
CA GLU A 23 -19.42 5.56 -15.87
C GLU A 23 -18.75 5.44 -15.12
N LYS A 24 -18.38 5.40 -14.86
CA LYS A 24 -17.67 5.38 -14.22
C LYS A 24 -17.15 5.12 -13.32
N LYS A 25 -16.86 5.11 -13.08
CA LYS A 25 -16.39 4.84 -12.30
C LYS A 25 -15.72 4.88 -11.56
N ASP A 26 -15.24 4.91 -11.51
CA ASP A 26 -14.52 4.83 -10.94
C ASP A 26 -14.05 5.24 -10.12
N SER A 27 -13.99 5.58 -10.30
CA SER A 27 -13.60 6.05 -9.80
C SER A 27 -13.20 6.27 -8.85
N SER A 28 -13.22 6.31 -8.50
CA SER A 28 -12.94 6.46 -7.62
C SER A 28 -12.05 6.55 -7.08
N THR A 29 -11.78 6.71 -7.23
CA THR A 29 -10.80 6.57 -6.88
C THR A 29 -10.16 7.50 -6.31
N THR A 30 -10.33 7.72 -5.31
CA THR A 30 -9.38 8.42 -4.61
C THR A 30 -8.11 7.71 -4.73
N PRO A 31 -7.14 8.37 -5.16
CA PRO A 31 -5.86 7.74 -5.19
C PRO A 31 -5.48 7.42 -3.76
N LYS A 32 -5.20 6.19 -3.53
CA LYS A 32 -4.64 5.82 -2.25
C LYS A 32 -3.26 6.42 -2.18
N SER A 33 -2.97 7.04 -1.06
CA SER A 33 -1.61 7.46 -0.85
C SER A 33 -0.81 6.22 -0.49
N TYR A 34 0.21 5.95 -1.24
CA TYR A 34 1.08 4.83 -0.96
C TYR A 34 2.29 5.30 -0.21
N PHE A 35 2.63 4.57 0.84
CA PHE A 35 3.91 4.75 1.49
C PHE A 35 4.96 3.98 0.69
N LEU A 36 6.01 4.67 0.30
CA LEU A 36 7.13 4.03 -0.38
C LEU A 36 8.40 4.59 0.23
N ASN A 37 9.27 3.70 0.71
CA ASN A 37 10.52 4.10 1.30
C ASN A 37 11.61 3.14 0.85
N LYS A 38 12.72 3.70 0.40
CA LYS A 38 13.88 2.93 -0.02
C LYS A 38 15.04 3.24 0.91
N GLY A 39 15.86 2.26 1.15
CA GLY A 39 17.04 2.48 1.97
C GLY A 39 17.58 1.16 2.48
N PHE A 40 18.41 1.28 3.51
CA PHE A 40 19.00 0.12 4.14
C PHE A 40 18.13 -0.35 5.27
N THR A 41 18.03 -1.65 5.42
CA THR A 41 17.31 -2.24 6.52
C THR A 41 18.29 -3.00 7.42
N LEU A 42 17.97 -3.04 8.68
CA LEU A 42 18.78 -3.73 9.68
C LEU A 42 18.15 -5.07 9.98
N VAL A 43 18.93 -6.13 9.95
CA VAL A 43 18.44 -7.44 10.34
C VAL A 43 18.59 -7.57 11.85
N TYR A 44 17.48 -7.82 12.52
CA TYR A 44 17.44 -7.92 13.96
C TYR A 44 18.26 -9.10 14.47
N ASN A 45 18.99 -8.86 15.55
CA ASN A 45 19.56 -9.94 16.36
C ASN A 45 19.56 -9.53 17.83
N GLU A 46 19.79 -10.49 18.70
CA GLU A 46 19.72 -10.26 20.14
C GLU A 46 20.74 -9.22 20.63
N GLU A 47 21.90 -9.16 20.00
CA GLU A 47 22.91 -8.21 20.44
C GLU A 47 22.48 -6.78 20.22
N LEU A 48 21.80 -6.50 19.13
CA LEU A 48 21.28 -5.17 18.86
C LEU A 48 20.34 -4.71 19.96
N TYR A 49 19.55 -5.63 20.48
CA TYR A 49 18.67 -5.32 21.59
C TYR A 49 19.45 -5.12 22.88
N LYS A 50 20.42 -5.97 23.17
CA LYS A 50 21.22 -5.86 24.38
C LYS A 50 22.05 -4.58 24.41
N GLU A 51 22.54 -4.15 23.27
CA GLU A 51 23.29 -2.91 23.15
C GLU A 51 22.39 -1.68 23.06
N LYS A 52 21.09 -1.88 23.09
CA LYS A 52 20.08 -0.81 23.04
C LYS A 52 20.10 -0.04 21.73
N LEU A 53 20.63 -0.63 20.67
CA LEU A 53 20.57 -0.04 19.34
C LEU A 53 19.17 -0.20 18.74
N VAL A 54 18.51 -1.32 19.03
CA VAL A 54 17.13 -1.55 18.68
C VAL A 54 16.36 -1.75 19.98
N LYS A 55 15.38 -0.91 20.24
CA LYS A 55 14.71 -0.93 21.53
C LYS A 55 13.47 -1.81 21.56
N GLY A 56 13.42 -2.82 20.76
CA GLY A 56 12.37 -3.81 20.77
C GLY A 56 12.89 -5.12 20.23
N LYS A 57 12.16 -6.18 20.51
CA LYS A 57 12.53 -7.53 20.08
C LYS A 57 11.68 -7.98 18.93
N ILE A 58 12.29 -8.75 18.04
CA ILE A 58 11.58 -9.45 16.96
C ILE A 58 12.00 -10.91 17.04
N GLU A 59 11.02 -11.81 16.97
CA GLU A 59 11.34 -13.22 16.88
C GLU A 59 11.87 -13.55 15.49
N ASP A 60 12.86 -14.41 15.43
CA ASP A 60 13.53 -14.74 14.17
C ASP A 60 12.60 -15.28 13.10
N ARG A 61 11.56 -15.98 13.51
CA ARG A 61 10.63 -16.61 12.57
C ARG A 61 9.44 -15.72 12.22
N SER A 62 9.33 -14.55 12.82
CA SER A 62 8.16 -13.72 12.60
C SER A 62 8.24 -12.98 11.27
N LEU A 63 7.09 -12.54 10.78
CA LEU A 63 7.01 -11.65 9.64
C LEU A 63 6.75 -10.23 10.13
N THR A 64 7.51 -9.80 11.10
CA THR A 64 7.37 -8.49 11.73
C THR A 64 8.51 -7.59 11.31
N ILE A 65 8.16 -6.33 11.07
CA ILE A 65 9.12 -5.30 10.72
C ILE A 65 8.87 -4.09 11.62
N PHE A 66 9.93 -3.44 12.04
CA PHE A 66 9.83 -2.15 12.69
C PHE A 66 9.99 -1.05 11.65
N GLN A 67 9.01 -0.16 11.58
CA GLN A 67 9.03 0.98 10.67
C GLN A 67 8.34 2.15 11.36
N LYS A 68 9.12 3.19 11.66
CA LYS A 68 8.67 4.31 12.50
C LYS A 68 7.50 5.09 11.92
N ASN A 69 7.40 5.13 10.60
CA ASN A 69 6.41 5.97 9.93
C ASN A 69 5.08 5.29 9.69
N LEU A 70 4.95 4.03 10.04
CA LEU A 70 3.74 3.27 9.81
C LEU A 70 3.13 2.81 11.12
N LYS A 71 1.82 2.65 11.10
CA LYS A 71 1.09 2.19 12.26
C LYS A 71 1.28 0.70 12.46
N LYS A 72 1.20 0.27 13.71
CA LYS A 72 1.22 -1.14 14.05
C LYS A 72 0.14 -1.89 13.29
N ASN A 73 0.47 -3.10 12.87
CA ASN A 73 -0.40 -3.99 12.11
C ASN A 73 -0.65 -3.58 10.65
N THR A 74 0.05 -2.58 10.17
CA THR A 74 0.00 -2.26 8.75
C THR A 74 0.70 -3.35 7.96
N LYS A 75 0.11 -3.80 6.87
CA LYS A 75 0.77 -4.75 5.98
C LYS A 75 1.63 -4.01 4.99
N VAL A 76 2.84 -4.51 4.83
CA VAL A 76 3.80 -3.88 3.92
C VAL A 76 4.41 -4.92 3.01
N LYS A 77 4.76 -4.50 1.82
CA LYS A 77 5.50 -5.32 0.89
C LYS A 77 6.96 -4.90 0.98
N ILE A 78 7.80 -5.82 1.35
CA ILE A 78 9.23 -5.58 1.46
C ILE A 78 9.90 -6.22 0.27
N THR A 79 10.56 -5.42 -0.55
CA THR A 79 11.21 -5.90 -1.76
C THR A 79 12.71 -5.72 -1.64
N ASN A 80 13.44 -6.78 -1.92
CA ASN A 80 14.90 -6.71 -2.01
C ASN A 80 15.25 -6.18 -3.40
N LEU A 81 15.86 -5.01 -3.44
CA LEU A 81 16.16 -4.36 -4.71
C LEU A 81 17.26 -5.05 -5.51
N ILE A 82 18.03 -5.92 -4.88
CA ILE A 82 19.11 -6.63 -5.56
C ILE A 82 18.57 -7.78 -6.41
N ASN A 83 17.61 -8.52 -5.87
CA ASN A 83 17.09 -9.71 -6.55
C ASN A 83 15.61 -9.63 -6.89
N SER A 84 14.94 -8.53 -6.57
CA SER A 84 13.51 -8.28 -6.83
C SER A 84 12.56 -9.23 -6.09
N LYS A 85 13.05 -10.02 -5.16
CA LYS A 85 12.18 -10.86 -4.35
C LYS A 85 11.48 -10.01 -3.30
N TYR A 86 10.26 -10.42 -2.94
CA TYR A 86 9.50 -9.68 -1.94
C TYR A 86 8.79 -10.60 -0.98
N ILE A 87 8.35 -10.03 0.12
CA ILE A 87 7.54 -10.72 1.11
C ILE A 87 6.58 -9.71 1.72
N ILE A 88 5.45 -10.19 2.18
CA ILE A 88 4.50 -9.36 2.90
C ILE A 88 4.72 -9.54 4.39
N ALA A 89 4.83 -8.44 5.09
CA ALA A 89 5.08 -8.45 6.52
C ALA A 89 4.12 -7.50 7.23
N ASN A 90 4.10 -7.57 8.54
CA ASN A 90 3.29 -6.70 9.37
C ASN A 90 4.16 -5.78 10.19
N VAL A 91 3.75 -4.52 10.29
CA VAL A 91 4.47 -3.56 11.12
C VAL A 91 4.18 -3.86 12.58
N GLY A 92 5.23 -3.96 13.37
CA GLY A 92 5.11 -4.14 14.80
C GLY A 92 4.95 -2.82 15.54
N LYS A 93 5.14 -2.87 16.85
CA LYS A 93 5.03 -1.66 17.67
C LYS A 93 6.10 -0.65 17.28
N LYS A 94 5.90 0.59 17.66
CA LYS A 94 6.91 1.61 17.40
C LYS A 94 8.10 1.40 18.32
N VAL A 95 9.27 1.33 17.70
CA VAL A 95 10.50 1.03 18.38
C VAL A 95 11.58 1.94 17.83
N GLU A 96 12.46 2.40 18.69
CA GLU A 96 13.59 3.19 18.24
C GLU A 96 14.70 2.30 17.74
N TYR A 97 15.33 2.71 16.65
CA TYR A 97 16.47 2.05 16.05
C TYR A 97 17.33 3.10 15.36
N PRO A 98 18.57 2.75 14.95
CA PRO A 98 19.47 3.75 14.39
C PRO A 98 18.88 4.47 13.19
N TYR A 99 19.06 5.75 13.18
CA TYR A 99 18.44 6.64 12.19
C TYR A 99 18.82 6.29 10.74
N PHE A 100 19.98 5.72 10.54
CA PHE A 100 20.46 5.38 9.21
C PHE A 100 19.56 4.37 8.50
N TYR A 101 18.93 3.49 9.24
CA TYR A 101 18.12 2.42 8.67
C TYR A 101 16.68 2.86 8.51
N ASN A 102 16.05 2.44 7.42
CA ASN A 102 14.64 2.75 7.24
C ASN A 102 13.72 1.76 7.97
N SER A 103 14.25 0.64 8.37
CA SER A 103 13.46 -0.40 9.03
C SER A 103 14.36 -1.42 9.70
N VAL A 104 13.75 -2.25 10.55
CA VAL A 104 14.40 -3.43 11.14
C VAL A 104 13.53 -4.63 10.81
N ILE A 105 14.12 -5.67 10.27
CA ILE A 105 13.39 -6.85 9.84
C ILE A 105 13.87 -8.07 10.63
N SER A 106 13.00 -9.09 10.69
CA SER A 106 13.36 -10.35 11.31
C SER A 106 14.34 -11.12 10.42
N PHE A 107 15.02 -12.07 11.01
CA PHE A 107 15.91 -12.94 10.25
C PHE A 107 15.17 -13.68 9.13
N ARG A 108 13.94 -14.09 9.40
CA ARG A 108 13.14 -14.78 8.38
C ARG A 108 12.92 -13.96 7.13
N ILE A 109 12.80 -12.64 7.31
CA ILE A 109 12.55 -11.75 6.17
C ILE A 109 13.83 -11.54 5.36
N SER A 110 14.97 -11.57 6.04
CA SER A 110 16.23 -11.31 5.35
C SER A 110 16.57 -12.42 4.38
#